data_03a91d6cedb9d1e4362bd153f25389f0
#
_entry.id   03a91d6cedb9d1e4362bd153f25389f0
#
_cell.length_a   1.000
_cell.length_b   1.000
_cell.length_c   1.000
_cell.angle_alpha   90.00
_cell.angle_beta   90.00
_cell.angle_gamma   90.00
#
_symmetry.space_group_name_H-M   'P 1'
#
loop_
_entity.id
_entity.type
_entity.pdbx_description
1 polymer ?
#
loop_
_entity_poly.entity_id
_entity_poly.type
_entity_poly.pdbx_seq_one_letter_code
_entity_poly.pdbx_strand_id
1 'polypeptide(L)'
;MSIKGPAIFLAQFAGDDAPFNNLENIAKWASNLGYIGVQIPSWDERLINLKQASESKDYCDEIKGTLKSFNLNLTELSTHLQGQLVAVHPAYDSVFDGFAASEVRGNPSARQEWAVNQLIMAAKASKNFGLTDHVTFSGALAWPYVYPWPQRPDGLVETAFDELAKRWTPILNQFDECGVNLCYEIHPGEDLFDGITFEMFLDKVGNHERCNMLYDPSHFVLQHLDYLQHIDICLLYTSPSPRD
;
A
#
# COMPACT_ATOMS: atom_id res chain seq x y z
N MET A 1 13.63 6.07 -17.63
CA MET A 1 13.28 7.52 -17.67
C MET A 1 12.29 7.77 -16.57
N SER A 2 12.56 8.71 -15.67
CA SER A 2 11.57 9.11 -14.65
C SER A 2 10.36 9.73 -15.35
N ILE A 3 9.15 9.31 -14.97
CA ILE A 3 7.91 9.92 -15.40
C ILE A 3 7.88 11.34 -14.80
N LYS A 4 7.81 12.36 -15.66
CA LYS A 4 7.74 13.77 -15.23
C LYS A 4 6.35 14.30 -15.49
N GLY A 5 5.54 14.38 -14.46
CA GLY A 5 4.18 14.94 -14.50
C GLY A 5 3.27 14.28 -13.47
N PRO A 6 2.04 14.79 -13.33
CA PRO A 6 1.11 14.30 -12.31
C PRO A 6 0.58 12.91 -12.69
N ALA A 7 0.57 12.02 -11.70
CA ALA A 7 -0.20 10.77 -11.72
C ALA A 7 -1.35 10.85 -10.73
N ILE A 8 -2.37 9.98 -10.89
CA ILE A 8 -3.55 9.97 -10.04
C ILE A 8 -3.83 8.56 -9.52
N PHE A 9 -4.17 8.48 -8.23
CA PHE A 9 -4.65 7.24 -7.61
C PHE A 9 -6.13 7.02 -7.94
N LEU A 10 -6.45 5.90 -8.58
CA LEU A 10 -7.79 5.66 -9.13
C LEU A 10 -8.81 5.18 -8.09
N ALA A 11 -8.38 4.68 -6.93
CA ALA A 11 -9.28 4.12 -5.92
C ALA A 11 -10.37 5.07 -5.44
N GLN A 12 -10.07 6.36 -5.37
CA GLN A 12 -11.00 7.39 -4.90
C GLN A 12 -12.13 7.69 -5.89
N PHE A 13 -11.99 7.24 -7.14
CA PHE A 13 -12.91 7.55 -8.23
C PHE A 13 -13.63 6.30 -8.73
N ALA A 14 -13.00 5.11 -8.66
CA ALA A 14 -13.59 3.87 -9.15
C ALA A 14 -14.97 3.61 -8.56
N GLY A 15 -15.97 3.41 -9.42
CA GLY A 15 -17.37 3.28 -9.05
C GLY A 15 -18.17 2.58 -10.14
N ASP A 16 -19.47 2.39 -9.91
CA ASP A 16 -20.32 1.61 -10.83
C ASP A 16 -20.81 2.42 -12.04
N ASP A 17 -20.73 3.74 -11.96
CA ASP A 17 -21.18 4.64 -13.02
C ASP A 17 -20.04 5.10 -13.93
N ALA A 18 -20.33 5.30 -15.21
CA ALA A 18 -19.38 5.89 -16.14
C ALA A 18 -19.04 7.36 -15.75
N PRO A 19 -17.77 7.80 -15.89
CA PRO A 19 -16.65 7.12 -16.54
C PRO A 19 -15.83 6.21 -15.61
N PHE A 20 -16.27 5.90 -14.41
CA PHE A 20 -15.48 5.30 -13.33
C PHE A 20 -15.64 3.78 -13.21
N ASN A 21 -16.42 3.18 -14.12
CA ASN A 21 -16.88 1.79 -14.03
C ASN A 21 -16.00 0.76 -14.73
N ASN A 22 -14.94 1.17 -15.40
CA ASN A 22 -13.94 0.29 -15.98
C ASN A 22 -12.63 1.05 -16.31
N LEU A 23 -11.57 0.28 -16.56
CA LEU A 23 -10.25 0.82 -16.80
C LEU A 23 -10.18 1.77 -18.00
N GLU A 24 -10.81 1.43 -19.12
CA GLU A 24 -10.75 2.25 -20.35
C GLU A 24 -11.39 3.63 -20.15
N ASN A 25 -12.58 3.66 -19.54
CA ASN A 25 -13.32 4.89 -19.31
C ASN A 25 -12.60 5.80 -18.31
N ILE A 26 -12.10 5.25 -17.20
CA ILE A 26 -11.39 6.05 -16.18
C ILE A 26 -10.02 6.52 -16.69
N ALA A 27 -9.34 5.71 -17.50
CA ALA A 27 -8.09 6.11 -18.15
C ALA A 27 -8.31 7.29 -19.10
N LYS A 28 -9.35 7.23 -19.94
CA LYS A 28 -9.74 8.34 -20.80
C LYS A 28 -10.05 9.61 -20.00
N TRP A 29 -10.77 9.47 -18.89
CA TRP A 29 -11.07 10.59 -17.99
C TRP A 29 -9.80 11.21 -17.40
N ALA A 30 -8.90 10.40 -16.83
CA ALA A 30 -7.64 10.86 -16.25
C ALA A 30 -6.75 11.56 -17.30
N SER A 31 -6.64 10.99 -18.49
CA SER A 31 -5.89 11.59 -19.60
C SER A 31 -6.46 12.96 -20.01
N ASN A 32 -7.79 13.11 -20.09
CA ASN A 32 -8.45 14.37 -20.42
C ASN A 32 -8.20 15.48 -19.38
N LEU A 33 -7.89 15.11 -18.14
CA LEU A 33 -7.49 16.05 -17.08
C LEU A 33 -6.00 16.41 -17.11
N GLY A 34 -5.22 15.79 -18.03
CA GLY A 34 -3.79 16.07 -18.18
C GLY A 34 -2.87 15.22 -17.30
N TYR A 35 -3.37 14.17 -16.67
CA TYR A 35 -2.53 13.20 -15.98
C TYR A 35 -1.71 12.39 -17.00
N ILE A 36 -0.51 11.98 -16.60
CA ILE A 36 0.40 11.17 -17.42
C ILE A 36 0.64 9.78 -16.84
N GLY A 37 0.08 9.51 -15.70
CA GLY A 37 0.18 8.21 -15.03
C GLY A 37 -0.99 7.95 -14.09
N VAL A 38 -1.15 6.68 -13.74
CA VAL A 38 -2.18 6.22 -12.81
C VAL A 38 -1.60 5.18 -11.85
N GLN A 39 -2.04 5.24 -10.59
CA GLN A 39 -1.90 4.17 -9.62
C GLN A 39 -3.21 3.36 -9.60
N ILE A 40 -3.11 2.02 -9.73
CA ILE A 40 -4.28 1.14 -9.78
C ILE A 40 -4.45 0.40 -8.45
N PRO A 41 -5.65 0.50 -7.81
CA PRO A 41 -5.99 -0.31 -6.65
C PRO A 41 -6.17 -1.77 -7.05
N SER A 42 -5.40 -2.67 -6.45
CA SER A 42 -5.40 -4.09 -6.81
C SER A 42 -6.65 -4.87 -6.37
N TRP A 43 -7.48 -4.27 -5.53
CA TRP A 43 -8.72 -4.87 -5.01
C TRP A 43 -9.95 -4.60 -5.87
N ASP A 44 -9.85 -3.71 -6.86
CA ASP A 44 -10.99 -3.31 -7.66
C ASP A 44 -11.02 -4.06 -9.00
N GLU A 45 -11.87 -5.07 -9.08
CA GLU A 45 -12.01 -5.94 -10.27
C GLU A 45 -12.51 -5.22 -11.51
N ARG A 46 -13.08 -4.00 -11.39
CA ARG A 46 -13.44 -3.14 -12.52
C ARG A 46 -12.21 -2.63 -13.26
N LEU A 47 -11.06 -2.54 -12.55
CA LEU A 47 -9.82 -1.97 -13.08
C LEU A 47 -8.77 -3.04 -13.37
N ILE A 48 -8.68 -4.08 -12.55
CA ILE A 48 -7.66 -5.12 -12.66
C ILE A 48 -8.11 -6.43 -12.00
N ASN A 49 -7.82 -7.55 -12.62
CA ASN A 49 -7.89 -8.86 -11.97
C ASN A 49 -6.50 -9.20 -11.41
N LEU A 50 -6.33 -9.08 -10.09
CA LEU A 50 -5.04 -9.27 -9.42
C LEU A 50 -4.48 -10.69 -9.63
N LYS A 51 -5.34 -11.71 -9.60
CA LYS A 51 -4.92 -13.09 -9.81
C LYS A 51 -4.35 -13.28 -11.22
N GLN A 52 -5.06 -12.81 -12.25
CA GLN A 52 -4.58 -12.88 -13.63
C GLN A 52 -3.28 -12.08 -13.81
N ALA A 53 -3.18 -10.90 -13.21
CA ALA A 53 -1.97 -10.08 -13.27
C ALA A 53 -0.77 -10.78 -12.60
N SER A 54 -0.99 -11.54 -11.53
CA SER A 54 0.07 -12.31 -10.85
C SER A 54 0.55 -13.52 -11.66
N GLU A 55 -0.29 -14.07 -12.55
CA GLU A 55 -0.04 -15.31 -13.29
C GLU A 55 0.34 -15.07 -14.77
N SER A 56 -0.06 -13.93 -15.34
CA SER A 56 0.07 -13.67 -16.78
C SER A 56 0.71 -12.32 -17.08
N LYS A 57 1.88 -12.37 -17.70
CA LYS A 57 2.53 -11.17 -18.24
C LYS A 57 1.75 -10.58 -19.43
N ASP A 58 1.15 -11.43 -20.26
CA ASP A 58 0.36 -10.98 -21.42
C ASP A 58 -0.84 -10.14 -20.97
N TYR A 59 -1.55 -10.58 -19.91
CA TYR A 59 -2.61 -9.77 -19.29
C TYR A 59 -2.10 -8.42 -18.80
N CYS A 60 -0.93 -8.39 -18.16
CA CYS A 60 -0.31 -7.14 -17.73
C CYS A 60 0.05 -6.23 -18.92
N ASP A 61 0.50 -6.80 -20.02
CA ASP A 61 0.82 -6.04 -21.23
C ASP A 61 -0.44 -5.49 -21.92
N GLU A 62 -1.58 -6.20 -21.87
CA GLU A 62 -2.90 -5.71 -22.33
C GLU A 62 -3.34 -4.48 -21.50
N ILE A 63 -3.28 -4.55 -20.17
CA ILE A 63 -3.59 -3.43 -19.28
C ILE A 63 -2.71 -2.21 -19.59
N LYS A 64 -1.39 -2.42 -19.74
CA LYS A 64 -0.47 -1.34 -20.14
C LYS A 64 -0.79 -0.78 -21.51
N GLY A 65 -1.19 -1.65 -22.45
CA GLY A 65 -1.63 -1.26 -23.79
C GLY A 65 -2.85 -0.34 -23.74
N THR A 66 -3.84 -0.68 -22.91
CA THR A 66 -5.03 0.16 -22.68
C THR A 66 -4.64 1.54 -22.14
N LEU A 67 -3.82 1.60 -21.10
CA LEU A 67 -3.35 2.88 -20.54
C LEU A 67 -2.57 3.70 -21.56
N LYS A 68 -1.68 3.06 -22.31
CA LYS A 68 -0.86 3.71 -23.33
C LYS A 68 -1.68 4.31 -24.47
N SER A 69 -2.84 3.72 -24.82
CA SER A 69 -3.74 4.28 -25.84
C SER A 69 -4.29 5.67 -25.44
N PHE A 70 -4.27 5.98 -24.14
CA PHE A 70 -4.62 7.29 -23.58
C PHE A 70 -3.39 8.11 -23.12
N ASN A 71 -2.18 7.74 -23.54
CA ASN A 71 -0.92 8.36 -23.12
C ASN A 71 -0.65 8.32 -21.61
N LEU A 72 -1.18 7.33 -20.93
CA LEU A 72 -0.96 7.10 -19.50
C LEU A 72 0.06 5.97 -19.27
N ASN A 73 0.79 6.07 -18.15
CA ASN A 73 1.64 5.02 -17.64
C ASN A 73 1.03 4.45 -16.36
N LEU A 74 1.23 3.16 -16.12
CA LEU A 74 1.03 2.60 -14.78
C LEU A 74 2.24 2.98 -13.94
N THR A 75 2.01 3.72 -12.86
CA THR A 75 3.07 4.14 -11.93
C THR A 75 3.36 3.06 -10.90
N GLU A 76 2.32 2.57 -10.22
CA GLU A 76 2.38 1.47 -9.26
C GLU A 76 1.00 0.81 -9.10
N LEU A 77 1.01 -0.39 -8.52
CA LEU A 77 -0.19 -1.00 -7.92
C LEU A 77 -0.25 -0.65 -6.44
N SER A 78 -1.45 -0.74 -5.87
CA SER A 78 -1.64 -0.55 -4.43
C SER A 78 -2.52 -1.62 -3.80
N THR A 79 -2.18 -1.97 -2.55
CA THR A 79 -2.91 -2.95 -1.70
C THR A 79 -3.33 -2.34 -0.37
N HIS A 80 -3.74 -1.08 -0.32
CA HIS A 80 -4.11 -0.42 0.93
C HIS A 80 -5.14 -1.23 1.74
N LEU A 81 -6.25 -1.65 1.10
CA LEU A 81 -7.30 -2.39 1.80
C LEU A 81 -6.84 -3.77 2.29
N GLN A 82 -6.02 -4.47 1.51
CA GLN A 82 -5.48 -5.77 1.92
C GLN A 82 -4.36 -5.62 2.95
N GLY A 83 -3.49 -4.61 2.79
CA GLY A 83 -2.36 -4.37 3.68
C GLY A 83 -2.79 -4.09 5.12
N GLN A 84 -3.81 -3.25 5.33
CA GLN A 84 -4.34 -3.01 6.67
C GLN A 84 -4.90 -4.27 7.37
N LEU A 85 -5.26 -5.30 6.60
CA LEU A 85 -5.78 -6.56 7.14
C LEU A 85 -4.69 -7.56 7.56
N VAL A 86 -3.43 -7.29 7.25
CA VAL A 86 -2.28 -8.10 7.71
C VAL A 86 -2.16 -8.03 9.23
N ALA A 87 -2.47 -6.87 9.81
CA ALA A 87 -2.35 -6.63 11.24
C ALA A 87 -3.56 -5.84 11.76
N VAL A 88 -4.55 -6.54 12.30
CA VAL A 88 -5.75 -5.94 12.89
C VAL A 88 -5.78 -6.24 14.38
N HIS A 89 -5.94 -5.19 15.21
CA HIS A 89 -6.14 -5.38 16.64
C HIS A 89 -7.50 -6.04 16.91
N PRO A 90 -7.61 -7.06 17.79
CA PRO A 90 -8.84 -7.84 17.99
C PRO A 90 -10.08 -7.02 18.37
N ALA A 91 -9.89 -5.87 19.01
CA ALA A 91 -11.00 -4.97 19.35
C ALA A 91 -11.71 -4.37 18.12
N TYR A 92 -11.10 -4.42 16.94
CA TYR A 92 -11.60 -3.85 15.68
C TYR A 92 -11.95 -4.90 14.63
N ASP A 93 -11.85 -6.19 14.95
CA ASP A 93 -12.04 -7.27 13.97
C ASP A 93 -13.33 -7.15 13.16
N SER A 94 -14.46 -6.88 13.81
CA SER A 94 -15.75 -6.79 13.12
C SER A 94 -15.87 -5.60 12.19
N VAL A 95 -15.14 -4.50 12.46
CA VAL A 95 -15.14 -3.30 11.61
C VAL A 95 -14.30 -3.54 10.36
N PHE A 96 -13.15 -4.21 10.53
CA PHE A 96 -12.24 -4.50 9.42
C PHE A 96 -12.73 -5.60 8.47
N ASP A 97 -13.71 -6.39 8.87
CA ASP A 97 -14.37 -7.36 7.97
C ASP A 97 -14.97 -6.70 6.72
N GLY A 98 -15.35 -5.42 6.80
CA GLY A 98 -15.86 -4.66 5.65
C GLY A 98 -14.87 -4.53 4.49
N PHE A 99 -13.56 -4.63 4.75
CA PHE A 99 -12.50 -4.53 3.75
C PHE A 99 -12.05 -5.89 3.19
N ALA A 100 -12.57 -6.98 3.73
CA ALA A 100 -12.21 -8.33 3.33
C ALA A 100 -13.22 -8.92 2.35
N ALA A 101 -12.76 -9.91 1.57
CA ALA A 101 -13.62 -10.74 0.77
C ALA A 101 -14.68 -11.44 1.62
N SER A 102 -15.88 -11.59 1.08
CA SER A 102 -17.06 -12.08 1.81
C SER A 102 -16.85 -13.43 2.49
N GLU A 103 -16.08 -14.31 1.86
CA GLU A 103 -15.82 -15.68 2.31
C GLU A 103 -14.93 -15.79 3.56
N VAL A 104 -14.20 -14.72 3.91
CA VAL A 104 -13.31 -14.69 5.08
C VAL A 104 -13.81 -13.79 6.21
N ARG A 105 -14.95 -13.13 6.04
CA ARG A 105 -15.57 -12.27 7.06
C ARG A 105 -15.99 -13.07 8.28
N GLY A 106 -15.86 -12.48 9.46
CA GLY A 106 -16.14 -13.13 10.74
C GLY A 106 -15.08 -14.14 11.19
N ASN A 107 -13.99 -14.29 10.43
CA ASN A 107 -12.87 -15.15 10.81
C ASN A 107 -11.54 -14.39 10.69
N PRO A 108 -11.05 -13.77 11.78
CA PRO A 108 -9.84 -12.96 11.78
C PRO A 108 -8.60 -13.66 11.23
N SER A 109 -8.44 -14.96 11.52
CA SER A 109 -7.30 -15.74 11.03
C SER A 109 -7.37 -15.97 9.51
N ALA A 110 -8.53 -16.37 9.00
CA ALA A 110 -8.73 -16.55 7.55
C ALA A 110 -8.60 -15.22 6.81
N ARG A 111 -9.10 -14.12 7.39
CA ARG A 111 -8.95 -12.76 6.84
C ARG A 111 -7.49 -12.35 6.72
N GLN A 112 -6.68 -12.60 7.76
CA GLN A 112 -5.25 -12.30 7.72
C GLN A 112 -4.52 -13.16 6.68
N GLU A 113 -4.80 -14.46 6.61
CA GLU A 113 -4.21 -15.34 5.60
C GLU A 113 -4.58 -14.91 4.18
N TRP A 114 -5.84 -14.54 3.97
CA TRP A 114 -6.31 -13.99 2.70
C TRP A 114 -5.54 -12.71 2.33
N ALA A 115 -5.37 -11.78 3.28
CA ALA A 115 -4.64 -10.54 3.06
C ALA A 115 -3.18 -10.79 2.66
N VAL A 116 -2.49 -11.68 3.37
CA VAL A 116 -1.11 -12.09 3.03
C VAL A 116 -1.04 -12.66 1.61
N ASN A 117 -1.99 -13.53 1.24
CA ASN A 117 -2.04 -14.10 -0.10
C ASN A 117 -2.29 -13.04 -1.19
N GLN A 118 -3.11 -12.02 -0.91
CA GLN A 118 -3.30 -10.89 -1.82
C GLN A 118 -2.00 -10.11 -2.04
N LEU A 119 -1.23 -9.84 -0.99
CA LEU A 119 0.06 -9.16 -1.09
C LEU A 119 1.11 -9.97 -1.84
N ILE A 120 1.14 -11.30 -1.65
CA ILE A 120 2.00 -12.19 -2.43
C ILE A 120 1.65 -12.16 -3.92
N MET A 121 0.37 -12.17 -4.26
CA MET A 121 -0.07 -12.00 -5.65
C MET A 121 0.30 -10.61 -6.18
N ALA A 122 0.15 -9.57 -5.37
CA ALA A 122 0.48 -8.20 -5.75
C ALA A 122 1.98 -8.00 -6.04
N ALA A 123 2.87 -8.64 -5.28
CA ALA A 123 4.31 -8.65 -5.56
C ALA A 123 4.60 -9.24 -6.96
N LYS A 124 4.00 -10.40 -7.28
CA LYS A 124 4.14 -11.05 -8.58
C LYS A 124 3.55 -10.21 -9.72
N ALA A 125 2.37 -9.63 -9.49
CA ALA A 125 1.73 -8.74 -10.46
C ALA A 125 2.59 -7.51 -10.74
N SER A 126 3.11 -6.84 -9.71
CA SER A 126 4.02 -5.70 -9.86
C SER A 126 5.26 -6.06 -10.69
N LYS A 127 5.88 -7.23 -10.42
CA LYS A 127 6.97 -7.76 -11.26
C LYS A 127 6.54 -7.97 -12.71
N ASN A 128 5.38 -8.59 -12.96
CA ASN A 128 4.89 -8.86 -14.32
C ASN A 128 4.59 -7.57 -15.10
N PHE A 129 4.13 -6.52 -14.41
CA PHE A 129 4.00 -5.18 -14.97
C PHE A 129 5.34 -4.49 -15.24
N GLY A 130 6.42 -4.95 -14.63
CA GLY A 130 7.74 -4.30 -14.67
C GLY A 130 7.82 -3.07 -13.78
N LEU A 131 7.07 -3.05 -12.68
CA LEU A 131 7.10 -2.00 -11.67
C LEU A 131 8.25 -2.24 -10.69
N THR A 132 8.79 -1.15 -10.16
CA THR A 132 9.84 -1.15 -9.13
C THR A 132 9.28 -0.96 -7.73
N ASP A 133 8.09 -0.40 -7.62
CA ASP A 133 7.46 0.01 -6.37
C ASP A 133 6.01 -0.45 -6.30
N HIS A 134 5.54 -0.74 -5.09
CA HIS A 134 4.18 -1.12 -4.76
C HIS A 134 3.76 -0.44 -3.46
N VAL A 135 2.54 0.04 -3.36
CA VAL A 135 2.07 0.83 -2.22
C VAL A 135 1.10 0.03 -1.34
N THR A 136 1.19 0.20 -0.01
CA THR A 136 0.33 -0.49 0.95
C THR A 136 0.15 0.29 2.25
N PHE A 137 -0.85 -0.13 3.06
CA PHE A 137 -0.94 0.18 4.48
C PHE A 137 -0.28 -0.91 5.33
N SER A 138 0.06 -0.57 6.58
CA SER A 138 0.74 -1.49 7.51
C SER A 138 -0.20 -2.36 8.34
N GLY A 139 -1.41 -1.89 8.59
CA GLY A 139 -2.25 -2.40 9.66
C GLY A 139 -1.95 -1.74 11.00
N ALA A 140 -2.74 -2.07 12.01
CA ALA A 140 -2.71 -1.39 13.31
C ALA A 140 -2.92 -2.36 14.48
N LEU A 141 -1.85 -2.68 15.17
CA LEU A 141 -1.85 -3.42 16.44
C LEU A 141 -1.62 -2.51 17.64
N ALA A 142 -0.77 -1.48 17.48
CA ALA A 142 -0.40 -0.55 18.54
C ALA A 142 -1.31 0.68 18.62
N TRP A 143 -1.99 1.03 17.52
CA TRP A 143 -2.85 2.22 17.46
C TRP A 143 -3.82 2.36 18.64
N PRO A 144 -4.49 1.31 19.18
CA PRO A 144 -5.35 1.42 20.34
C PRO A 144 -4.65 1.88 21.63
N TYR A 145 -3.31 1.87 21.65
CA TYR A 145 -2.51 2.25 22.83
C TYR A 145 -1.91 3.65 22.74
N VAL A 146 -2.18 4.39 21.66
CA VAL A 146 -1.55 5.71 21.39
C VAL A 146 -1.93 6.73 22.46
N TYR A 147 -3.21 6.76 22.88
CA TYR A 147 -3.74 7.67 23.90
C TYR A 147 -4.51 6.98 25.02
N PRO A 148 -3.92 6.02 25.76
CA PRO A 148 -4.63 5.36 26.84
C PRO A 148 -4.65 6.22 28.10
N TRP A 149 -5.75 6.10 28.86
CA TRP A 149 -5.86 6.60 30.23
C TRP A 149 -6.51 5.56 31.11
N PRO A 150 -5.90 5.16 32.24
CA PRO A 150 -4.54 5.51 32.69
C PRO A 150 -3.47 5.10 31.67
N GLN A 151 -2.23 5.53 31.89
CA GLN A 151 -1.12 5.23 30.96
C GLN A 151 -0.99 3.71 30.72
N ARG A 152 -0.68 3.37 29.48
CA ARG A 152 -0.46 1.97 29.10
C ARG A 152 0.72 1.36 29.87
N PRO A 153 0.68 0.06 30.17
CA PRO A 153 1.86 -0.67 30.67
C PRO A 153 3.04 -0.55 29.69
N ASP A 154 4.25 -0.57 30.24
CA ASP A 154 5.47 -0.60 29.44
C ASP A 154 5.53 -1.83 28.54
N GLY A 155 6.10 -1.69 27.36
CA GLY A 155 6.34 -2.77 26.41
C GLY A 155 5.16 -3.15 25.51
N LEU A 156 3.98 -2.55 25.66
CA LEU A 156 2.82 -2.87 24.78
C LEU A 156 3.06 -2.47 23.32
N VAL A 157 3.63 -1.29 23.09
CA VAL A 157 3.93 -0.81 21.73
C VAL A 157 5.01 -1.67 21.09
N GLU A 158 6.07 -1.95 21.82
CA GLU A 158 7.19 -2.77 21.37
C GLU A 158 6.71 -4.19 21.00
N THR A 159 5.85 -4.78 21.82
CA THR A 159 5.25 -6.11 21.55
C THR A 159 4.37 -6.08 20.28
N ALA A 160 3.61 -5.01 20.08
CA ALA A 160 2.80 -4.85 18.87
C ALA A 160 3.67 -4.75 17.62
N PHE A 161 4.78 -3.99 17.68
CA PHE A 161 5.72 -3.87 16.57
C PHE A 161 6.52 -5.16 16.32
N ASP A 162 6.83 -5.95 17.34
CA ASP A 162 7.42 -7.28 17.17
C ASP A 162 6.48 -8.22 16.39
N GLU A 163 5.18 -8.22 16.74
CA GLU A 163 4.17 -9.00 16.01
C GLU A 163 3.94 -8.44 14.60
N LEU A 164 3.93 -7.12 14.42
CA LEU A 164 3.82 -6.47 13.11
C LEU A 164 4.96 -6.92 12.19
N ALA A 165 6.20 -6.83 12.65
CA ALA A 165 7.38 -7.25 11.90
C ALA A 165 7.34 -8.74 11.56
N LYS A 166 6.93 -9.59 12.49
CA LYS A 166 6.77 -11.03 12.25
C LYS A 166 5.79 -11.33 11.12
N ARG A 167 4.70 -10.57 11.01
CA ARG A 167 3.70 -10.73 9.94
C ARG A 167 4.20 -10.23 8.60
N TRP A 168 4.90 -9.10 8.60
CA TRP A 168 5.37 -8.47 7.38
C TRP A 168 6.65 -9.03 6.78
N THR A 169 7.54 -9.60 7.58
CA THR A 169 8.82 -10.14 7.07
C THR A 169 8.66 -11.18 5.95
N PRO A 170 7.73 -12.16 6.02
CA PRO A 170 7.52 -13.08 4.89
C PRO A 170 7.01 -12.40 3.63
N ILE A 171 6.21 -11.33 3.77
CA ILE A 171 5.70 -10.53 2.65
C ILE A 171 6.84 -9.73 2.02
N LEU A 172 7.66 -9.06 2.83
CA LEU A 172 8.83 -8.32 2.36
C LEU A 172 9.80 -9.23 1.60
N ASN A 173 10.04 -10.44 2.10
CA ASN A 173 10.86 -11.44 1.41
C ASN A 173 10.28 -11.79 0.02
N GLN A 174 8.96 -11.91 -0.11
CA GLN A 174 8.33 -12.16 -1.40
C GLN A 174 8.48 -10.97 -2.36
N PHE A 175 8.38 -9.75 -1.85
CA PHE A 175 8.64 -8.54 -2.64
C PHE A 175 10.11 -8.49 -3.10
N ASP A 176 11.04 -8.93 -2.25
CA ASP A 176 12.46 -9.03 -2.62
C ASP A 176 12.72 -10.04 -3.73
N GLU A 177 12.12 -11.22 -3.66
CA GLU A 177 12.18 -12.22 -4.74
C GLU A 177 11.61 -11.69 -6.07
N CYS A 178 10.69 -10.74 -5.98
CA CYS A 178 10.11 -10.08 -7.14
C CYS A 178 10.93 -8.86 -7.62
N GLY A 179 11.87 -8.36 -6.83
CA GLY A 179 12.66 -7.16 -7.11
C GLY A 179 11.83 -5.87 -7.04
N VAL A 180 10.79 -5.84 -6.18
CA VAL A 180 9.85 -4.73 -6.03
C VAL A 180 9.93 -4.19 -4.61
N ASN A 181 10.03 -2.87 -4.47
CA ASN A 181 9.97 -2.21 -3.17
C ASN A 181 8.52 -2.18 -2.67
N LEU A 182 8.34 -2.36 -1.36
CA LEU A 182 7.06 -2.21 -0.69
C LEU A 182 7.06 -0.90 0.09
N CYS A 183 6.25 0.05 -0.37
CA CYS A 183 6.19 1.40 0.15
C CYS A 183 4.96 1.54 1.05
N TYR A 184 5.21 1.65 2.36
CA TYR A 184 4.15 1.87 3.34
C TYR A 184 3.74 3.33 3.37
N GLU A 185 2.45 3.60 3.16
CA GLU A 185 1.91 4.94 3.34
C GLU A 185 1.86 5.28 4.82
N ILE A 186 2.48 6.39 5.20
CA ILE A 186 2.43 6.92 6.57
C ILE A 186 1.07 7.58 6.77
N HIS A 187 0.20 6.91 7.53
CA HIS A 187 -1.22 7.26 7.59
C HIS A 187 -1.76 7.22 9.03
N PRO A 188 -2.52 8.24 9.47
CA PRO A 188 -3.18 8.19 10.77
C PRO A 188 -4.19 7.03 10.83
N GLY A 189 -4.15 6.27 11.93
CA GLY A 189 -4.94 5.04 12.09
C GLY A 189 -4.23 3.75 11.71
N GLU A 190 -3.04 3.86 11.11
CA GLU A 190 -2.11 2.76 10.90
C GLU A 190 -1.04 2.73 12.01
N ASP A 191 -0.33 1.62 12.18
CA ASP A 191 0.82 1.59 13.12
C ASP A 191 1.97 2.46 12.64
N LEU A 192 2.14 2.59 11.33
CA LEU A 192 3.11 3.49 10.70
C LEU A 192 2.46 4.83 10.39
N PHE A 193 2.37 5.72 11.38
CA PHE A 193 1.70 7.01 11.25
C PHE A 193 2.64 8.24 11.31
N ASP A 194 3.91 8.02 11.66
CA ASP A 194 4.94 9.05 11.63
C ASP A 194 6.33 8.46 11.35
N GLY A 195 7.37 9.30 11.32
CA GLY A 195 8.75 8.86 11.06
C GLY A 195 9.30 7.94 12.15
N ILE A 196 8.94 8.16 13.41
CA ILE A 196 9.43 7.36 14.55
C ILE A 196 8.86 5.94 14.47
N THR A 197 7.57 5.81 14.21
CA THR A 197 6.92 4.51 14.07
C THR A 197 7.43 3.74 12.84
N PHE A 198 7.73 4.44 11.75
CA PHE A 198 8.37 3.81 10.61
C PHE A 198 9.79 3.31 10.94
N GLU A 199 10.62 4.10 11.63
CA GLU A 199 11.96 3.69 12.07
C GLU A 199 11.90 2.48 13.01
N MET A 200 10.95 2.47 13.97
CA MET A 200 10.73 1.31 14.84
C MET A 200 10.44 0.04 14.05
N PHE A 201 9.57 0.13 13.05
CA PHE A 201 9.23 -1.00 12.19
C PHE A 201 10.43 -1.44 11.34
N LEU A 202 11.13 -0.49 10.74
CA LEU A 202 12.31 -0.74 9.91
C LEU A 202 13.39 -1.51 10.68
N ASP A 203 13.65 -1.10 11.94
CA ASP A 203 14.57 -1.81 12.83
C ASP A 203 14.10 -3.24 13.11
N LYS A 204 12.80 -3.42 13.40
CA LYS A 204 12.21 -4.74 13.71
C LYS A 204 12.23 -5.72 12.53
N VAL A 205 12.14 -5.22 11.31
CA VAL A 205 12.29 -6.05 10.08
C VAL A 205 13.74 -6.15 9.63
N GLY A 206 14.71 -5.75 10.48
CA GLY A 206 16.15 -5.88 10.21
C GLY A 206 16.66 -4.96 9.11
N ASN A 207 16.09 -3.77 8.96
CA ASN A 207 16.40 -2.83 7.88
C ASN A 207 16.25 -3.47 6.50
N HIS A 208 15.15 -4.20 6.30
CA HIS A 208 14.89 -4.93 5.06
C HIS A 208 14.89 -3.99 3.86
N GLU A 209 15.70 -4.27 2.81
CA GLU A 209 15.90 -3.38 1.65
C GLU A 209 14.61 -3.02 0.90
N ARG A 210 13.58 -3.90 0.96
CA ARG A 210 12.28 -3.66 0.32
C ARG A 210 11.29 -2.91 1.21
N CYS A 211 11.63 -2.62 2.46
CA CYS A 211 10.82 -1.82 3.36
C CYS A 211 11.07 -0.34 3.10
N ASN A 212 10.16 0.30 2.41
CA ASN A 212 10.25 1.69 2.00
C ASN A 212 9.01 2.48 2.43
N MET A 213 9.04 3.80 2.30
CA MET A 213 7.97 4.71 2.69
C MET A 213 7.31 5.32 1.46
N LEU A 214 5.98 5.39 1.46
CA LEU A 214 5.25 6.34 0.63
C LEU A 214 4.96 7.58 1.48
N TYR A 215 5.37 8.73 0.99
CA TYR A 215 5.20 10.01 1.66
C TYR A 215 3.99 10.76 1.10
N ASP A 216 2.93 10.86 1.91
CA ASP A 216 1.80 11.75 1.66
C ASP A 216 1.80 12.91 2.67
N PRO A 217 2.17 14.13 2.24
CA PRO A 217 2.23 15.29 3.14
C PRO A 217 0.89 15.65 3.77
N SER A 218 -0.24 15.28 3.17
CA SER A 218 -1.56 15.60 3.70
C SER A 218 -1.81 14.95 5.06
N HIS A 219 -1.31 13.74 5.27
CA HIS A 219 -1.42 13.01 6.54
C HIS A 219 -0.58 13.64 7.66
N PHE A 220 0.56 14.22 7.31
CA PHE A 220 1.36 15.00 8.27
C PHE A 220 0.66 16.28 8.68
N VAL A 221 0.05 16.99 7.72
CA VAL A 221 -0.75 18.19 8.02
C VAL A 221 -1.92 17.86 8.93
N LEU A 222 -2.65 16.78 8.68
CA LEU A 222 -3.76 16.31 9.52
C LEU A 222 -3.33 16.02 10.96
N GLN A 223 -2.11 15.54 11.16
CA GLN A 223 -1.54 15.20 12.47
C GLN A 223 -0.80 16.37 13.12
N HIS A 224 -0.80 17.55 12.51
CA HIS A 224 -0.03 18.72 12.96
C HIS A 224 1.49 18.47 13.02
N LEU A 225 2.00 17.57 12.17
CA LEU A 225 3.43 17.30 12.04
C LEU A 225 4.06 18.19 10.98
N ASP A 226 5.35 18.52 11.15
CA ASP A 226 6.09 19.29 10.16
C ASP A 226 6.48 18.39 8.98
N TYR A 227 5.71 18.47 7.90
CA TYR A 227 5.91 17.67 6.71
C TYR A 227 7.18 18.01 5.93
N LEU A 228 7.70 19.24 6.05
CA LEU A 228 8.97 19.62 5.39
C LEU A 228 10.16 19.07 6.16
N GLN A 229 10.15 19.21 7.50
CA GLN A 229 11.19 18.65 8.35
C GLN A 229 11.25 17.11 8.22
N HIS A 230 10.11 16.46 8.02
CA HIS A 230 10.07 15.01 7.79
C HIS A 230 10.91 14.61 6.58
N ILE A 231 10.86 15.37 5.48
CA ILE A 231 11.68 15.10 4.29
C ILE A 231 13.17 15.15 4.65
N ASP A 232 13.60 16.17 5.41
CA ASP A 232 15.00 16.33 5.78
C ASP A 232 15.50 15.19 6.68
N ILE A 233 14.67 14.69 7.59
CA ILE A 233 15.00 13.61 8.53
C ILE A 233 14.96 12.24 7.85
N CYS A 234 13.95 11.98 7.03
CA CYS A 234 13.64 10.65 6.50
C CYS A 234 14.09 10.42 5.05
N LEU A 235 14.88 11.33 4.48
CA LEU A 235 15.45 11.22 3.11
C LEU A 235 16.20 9.89 2.87
N LEU A 236 16.69 9.25 3.92
CA LEU A 236 17.41 7.97 3.84
C LEU A 236 16.48 6.76 3.68
N TYR A 237 15.19 6.90 3.99
CA TYR A 237 14.21 5.82 4.02
C TYR A 237 13.19 5.88 2.87
N THR A 238 13.14 6.99 2.14
CA THR A 238 12.37 7.08 0.92
C THR A 238 13.05 6.27 -0.16
N SER A 239 12.27 5.48 -0.89
CA SER A 239 12.69 4.81 -2.13
C SER A 239 13.65 5.70 -2.90
N PRO A 240 14.72 5.15 -3.49
CA PRO A 240 15.85 5.95 -3.92
C PRO A 240 15.38 7.13 -4.74
N SER A 241 15.42 8.30 -4.15
CA SER A 241 15.60 9.49 -4.95
C SER A 241 16.81 9.18 -5.82
N PRO A 242 16.72 9.29 -7.14
CA PRO A 242 17.92 9.20 -7.94
C PRO A 242 18.86 10.30 -7.44
N ARG A 243 19.75 9.90 -6.52
CA ARG A 243 20.90 10.72 -6.23
C ARG A 243 21.81 10.53 -7.42
N ASP A 244 21.68 11.50 -8.32
CA ASP A 244 22.66 12.11 -9.21
C ASP A 244 21.99 12.74 -10.43
#